data_ed93feabb22e97dc567ffcb9ccd33ac2
#
_entry.id   ed93feabb22e97dc567ffcb9ccd33ac2
#
_cell.length_a   1.000
_cell.length_b   1.000
_cell.length_c   1.000
_cell.angle_alpha   90.00
_cell.angle_beta   90.00
_cell.angle_gamma   90.00
#
_symmetry.space_group_name_H-M   'P 1'
#
loop_
_entity.id
_entity.type
_entity.pdbx_description
1 polymer ?
#
loop_
_entity_poly.entity_id
_entity_poly.type
_entity_poly.pdbx_seq_one_letter_code
_entity_poly.pdbx_strand_id
1 'polypeptide(L)' 'MSLNEIGAKLKELRIKNNITQDELARNLYLSRQAVSRWETGKSIPDYQTLILICKFYNVNMNYF' A
#
# COMPACT_ATOMS: atom_id res chain seq x y z
N MET A 1 -1.54 13.23 8.64
CA MET A 1 -1.40 12.77 7.25
C MET A 1 -2.76 12.39 6.71
N SER A 2 -3.12 12.85 5.52
CA SER A 2 -4.43 12.59 4.94
C SER A 2 -4.47 11.22 4.24
N LEU A 3 -5.69 10.75 3.96
CA LEU A 3 -5.89 9.51 3.20
C LEU A 3 -5.23 9.61 1.82
N ASN A 4 -5.32 10.78 1.18
CA ASN A 4 -4.73 11.00 -0.13
C ASN A 4 -3.20 10.93 -0.09
N GLU A 5 -2.59 11.45 0.95
CA GLU A 5 -1.14 11.41 1.09
C GLU A 5 -0.65 9.98 1.29
N ILE A 6 -1.34 9.21 2.11
CA ILE A 6 -0.99 7.80 2.34
C ILE A 6 -1.16 7.02 1.04
N GLY A 7 -2.29 7.23 0.35
CA GLY A 7 -2.56 6.55 -0.91
C GLY A 7 -1.52 6.85 -1.98
N ALA A 8 -1.13 8.12 -2.10
CA ALA A 8 -0.11 8.53 -3.06
C ALA A 8 1.23 7.85 -2.77
N LYS A 9 1.61 7.77 -1.50
CA LYS A 9 2.87 7.12 -1.11
C LYS A 9 2.83 5.62 -1.36
N LEU A 10 1.70 4.99 -1.10
CA LEU A 10 1.53 3.56 -1.38
C LEU A 10 1.69 3.27 -2.87
N LYS A 11 1.07 4.10 -3.71
CA LYS A 11 1.15 3.95 -5.15
C LYS A 11 2.57 4.20 -5.65
N GLU A 12 3.22 5.26 -5.15
CA GLU A 12 4.59 5.57 -5.53
C GLU A 12 5.53 4.42 -5.20
N LEU A 13 5.41 3.86 -4.02
CA LEU A 13 6.24 2.76 -3.58
C LEU A 13 6.02 1.52 -4.45
N ARG A 14 4.77 1.25 -4.80
CA ARG A 14 4.43 0.13 -5.65
C ARG A 14 5.02 0.27 -7.06
N ILE A 15 4.85 1.44 -7.66
CA ILE A 15 5.36 1.72 -9.01
C ILE A 15 6.89 1.67 -9.02
N LYS A 16 7.51 2.21 -7.99
CA LYS A 16 8.97 2.21 -7.84
C LYS A 16 9.54 0.80 -7.78
N ASN A 17 8.75 -0.15 -7.26
CA ASN A 17 9.16 -1.54 -7.18
C ASN A 17 8.67 -2.38 -8.36
N ASN A 18 8.07 -1.75 -9.36
CA ASN A 18 7.66 -2.37 -10.62
C ASN A 18 6.66 -3.51 -10.45
N ILE A 19 5.71 -3.36 -9.52
CA ILE A 19 4.68 -4.38 -9.33
C ILE A 19 3.29 -3.79 -9.56
N THR A 20 2.35 -4.65 -9.96
CA THR A 20 0.97 -4.25 -10.20
C THR A 20 0.18 -4.26 -8.88
N GLN A 21 -0.99 -3.62 -8.90
CA GLN A 21 -1.91 -3.70 -7.76
C GLN A 21 -2.26 -5.14 -7.44
N ASP A 22 -2.49 -5.94 -8.48
CA ASP A 22 -2.86 -7.35 -8.31
C ASP A 22 -1.73 -8.15 -7.65
N GLU A 23 -0.50 -7.92 -8.08
CA GLU A 23 0.66 -8.59 -7.50
C GLU A 23 0.81 -8.24 -6.01
N LEU A 24 0.68 -6.97 -5.67
CA LEU A 24 0.75 -6.55 -4.26
C LEU A 24 -0.36 -7.21 -3.45
N ALA A 25 -1.59 -7.16 -3.98
CA ALA A 25 -2.73 -7.74 -3.29
C ALA A 25 -2.52 -9.23 -3.02
N ARG A 26 -2.03 -9.98 -3.99
CA ARG A 26 -1.76 -11.41 -3.82
C ARG A 26 -0.72 -11.67 -2.73
N ASN A 27 0.31 -10.84 -2.68
CA ASN A 27 1.35 -10.99 -1.66
C ASN A 27 0.86 -10.67 -0.25
N LEU A 28 -0.20 -9.86 -0.15
CA LEU A 28 -0.79 -9.51 1.14
C LEU A 28 -2.03 -10.36 1.47
N TYR A 29 -2.37 -11.30 0.60
CA TYR A 29 -3.58 -12.13 0.72
C TYR A 29 -4.85 -11.27 0.78
N LEU A 30 -4.89 -10.21 -0.04
CA LEU A 30 -6.00 -9.28 -0.11
C LEU A 30 -6.48 -9.16 -1.56
N SER A 31 -7.59 -8.46 -1.76
CA SER A 31 -8.12 -8.22 -3.11
C SER A 31 -7.43 -7.02 -3.75
N ARG A 32 -7.39 -7.02 -5.08
CA ARG A 32 -6.89 -5.86 -5.83
C ARG A 32 -7.71 -4.61 -5.51
N GLN A 33 -9.01 -4.79 -5.25
CA GLN A 33 -9.90 -3.68 -4.90
C GLN A 33 -9.45 -2.96 -3.63
N ALA A 34 -8.94 -3.70 -2.64
CA ALA A 34 -8.43 -3.08 -1.43
C ALA A 34 -7.25 -2.15 -1.74
N VAL A 35 -6.29 -2.63 -2.54
CA VAL A 35 -5.13 -1.82 -2.93
C VAL A 35 -5.59 -0.59 -3.71
N SER A 36 -6.51 -0.76 -4.65
CA SER A 36 -7.04 0.36 -5.43
C SER A 36 -7.68 1.42 -4.55
N ARG A 37 -8.45 1.00 -3.54
CA ARG A 37 -9.11 1.93 -2.62
C ARG A 37 -8.08 2.74 -1.81
N TRP A 38 -7.00 2.09 -1.38
CA TRP A 38 -5.93 2.82 -0.67
C TRP A 38 -5.31 3.88 -1.59
N GLU A 39 -4.98 3.49 -2.81
CA GLU A 39 -4.27 4.37 -3.74
C GLU A 39 -5.11 5.53 -4.24
N THR A 40 -6.42 5.40 -4.19
CA THR A 40 -7.35 6.47 -4.58
C THR A 40 -7.86 7.29 -3.40
N GLY A 41 -7.36 7.02 -2.20
CA GLY A 41 -7.72 7.80 -1.01
C GLY A 41 -9.09 7.49 -0.42
N LYS A 42 -9.68 6.36 -0.79
CA LYS A 42 -11.00 5.97 -0.29
C LYS A 42 -10.92 5.24 1.05
N SER A 43 -9.79 4.64 1.34
CA SER A 43 -9.54 3.98 2.61
C SER A 43 -8.04 3.88 2.83
N ILE A 44 -7.63 3.46 4.03
CA ILE A 44 -6.22 3.17 4.32
C ILE A 44 -6.13 1.74 4.82
N PRO A 45 -4.97 1.09 4.64
CA PRO A 45 -4.77 -0.21 5.25
C PRO A 45 -4.77 -0.07 6.77
N ASP A 46 -5.25 -1.09 7.46
CA ASP A 46 -5.16 -1.08 8.92
C ASP A 46 -3.69 -1.19 9.34
N TYR A 47 -3.46 -1.01 10.63
CA TYR A 47 -2.09 -0.95 11.16
C TYR A 47 -1.31 -2.23 10.85
N GLN A 48 -1.92 -3.39 11.05
CA GLN A 48 -1.25 -4.66 10.81
C GLN A 48 -0.90 -4.85 9.33
N THR A 49 -1.81 -4.47 8.45
CA THR A 49 -1.57 -4.55 7.01
C THR A 49 -0.46 -3.59 6.61
N LEU A 50 -0.44 -2.39 7.19
CA LEU A 50 0.61 -1.41 6.91
C LEU A 50 1.98 -1.94 7.32
N ILE A 51 2.07 -2.64 8.45
CA ILE A 51 3.31 -3.28 8.88
C ILE A 51 3.76 -4.31 7.85
N LEU A 52 2.82 -5.12 7.34
CA LEU A 52 3.14 -6.12 6.32
C LEU A 52 3.63 -5.46 5.03
N ILE A 53 3.02 -4.36 4.64
CA ILE A 53 3.44 -3.59 3.46
C ILE A 53 4.88 -3.10 3.64
N CYS A 54 5.17 -2.55 4.81
CA CYS A 54 6.52 -2.06 5.10
C CYS A 54 7.55 -3.20 5.05
N LYS A 55 7.20 -4.36 5.59
CA LYS A 55 8.08 -5.52 5.53
C LYS A 55 8.28 -6.01 4.11
N PHE A 56 7.21 -6.02 3.33
CA PHE A 56 7.27 -6.47 1.94
C PHE A 56 8.21 -5.62 1.11
N TYR A 57 8.15 -4.30 1.30
CA TYR A 57 9.01 -3.37 0.56
C TYR A 57 10.33 -3.07 1.27
N ASN A 58 10.52 -3.58 2.48
CA ASN A 58 11.70 -3.32 3.29
C ASN A 58 11.88 -1.82 3.56
N VAL A 59 10.81 -1.16 3.96
CA VAL A 59 10.84 0.26 4.34
C VAL A 59 10.39 0.41 5.78
N ASN A 60 10.78 1.53 6.40
CA ASN A 60 10.40 1.86 7.76
C ASN A 60 9.00 2.49 7.76
N MET A 61 8.26 2.29 8.84
CA MET A 61 6.94 2.91 9.02
C MET A 61 7.00 4.43 8.91
N ASN A 62 8.13 5.03 9.21
CA ASN A 62 8.32 6.47 9.07
C ASN A 62 8.20 6.95 7.63
N TYR A 63 8.26 6.03 6.66
CA TYR A 63 8.05 6.38 5.25
C TYR A 63 6.69 7.04 5.07
N PHE A 64 5.69 6.57 5.81
CA PHE A 64 4.35 7.12 5.75
C PHE A 64 4.14 8.18 6.80
#